data_0c0c227b588707db30e7cd59bda56048
#
_entry.id   0c0c227b588707db30e7cd59bda56048
#
_cell.length_a   1.000
_cell.length_b   1.000
_cell.length_c   1.000
_cell.angle_alpha   90.00
_cell.angle_beta   90.00
_cell.angle_gamma   90.00
#
_symmetry.space_group_name_H-M   'P 1'
#
loop_
_entity.id
_entity.type
_entity.pdbx_description
1 polymer ?
#
loop_
_entity_poly.entity_id
_entity_poly.type
_entity_poly.pdbx_seq_one_letter_code
_entity_poly.pdbx_strand_id
1 'polypeptide(L)'
;MPHYTSGSTFFYPGFSAARPEDALKFASEFSAFLSSPVGLEALTRVRLSRGLHLSGFHGNFFLRSTDLLAMPAVPEDQSYMIELEIDETITSPFVVMQCGILYTTALGERRIRVTTLALPTTSNLSEVYASVDQIALTAFLANKAVERTQTSKLEDARDAVTNKLIDIMTAYKASMTSAGAGASGQLAIAANMSSLPVLALGLLKHVALRPSSQIVPDLRSYAHTLLTTLPAQLLIPYLHPSFYSLHNMPDECGMVGEEGVLMPPALPLSSERLERHGLYLIEDGQTIFLWVGRDAVPQLIMDVFDLPAYDALRSGKVSPIVALFRDGLKLI
;
A
#
# COMPACT_ATOMS: atom_id res chain seq x y z
N MET A 1 -13.43 16.07 -0.25
CA MET A 1 -14.43 15.76 -1.30
C MET A 1 -14.49 14.25 -1.58
N PRO A 2 -13.43 13.53 -2.00
CA PRO A 2 -13.51 12.10 -2.35
C PRO A 2 -14.06 11.23 -1.22
N HIS A 3 -13.74 11.55 0.02
CA HIS A 3 -14.19 10.81 1.21
C HIS A 3 -15.72 10.57 1.22
N TYR A 4 -16.53 11.57 0.91
CA TYR A 4 -17.99 11.43 0.94
C TYR A 4 -18.61 11.00 -0.41
N THR A 5 -17.91 11.25 -1.52
CA THR A 5 -18.38 10.91 -2.86
C THR A 5 -17.86 9.57 -3.34
N SER A 6 -16.99 8.92 -2.55
CA SER A 6 -16.31 7.66 -2.91
C SER A 6 -15.52 7.75 -4.21
N GLY A 7 -15.09 8.96 -4.58
CA GLY A 7 -14.32 9.20 -5.81
C GLY A 7 -12.84 8.90 -5.64
N SER A 8 -12.11 8.97 -6.75
CA SER A 8 -10.66 8.85 -6.81
C SER A 8 -10.01 10.23 -6.86
N THR A 9 -8.76 10.33 -6.40
CA THR A 9 -7.98 11.56 -6.43
C THR A 9 -6.74 11.35 -7.28
N PHE A 10 -6.52 12.25 -8.22
CA PHE A 10 -5.32 12.28 -9.05
C PHE A 10 -4.53 13.55 -8.76
N PHE A 11 -3.21 13.46 -8.81
CA PHE A 11 -2.32 14.57 -8.46
C PHE A 11 -1.31 14.84 -9.58
N TYR A 12 -1.39 16.04 -10.15
CA TYR A 12 -0.53 16.48 -11.24
C TYR A 12 0.22 17.77 -10.84
N PRO A 13 1.34 17.68 -10.11
CA PRO A 13 2.06 18.86 -9.67
C PRO A 13 2.63 19.64 -10.85
N GLY A 14 2.31 20.93 -10.90
CA GLY A 14 2.78 21.81 -11.97
C GLY A 14 2.34 21.40 -13.38
N PHE A 15 1.16 20.80 -13.52
CA PHE A 15 0.60 20.35 -14.80
C PHE A 15 0.63 21.42 -15.87
N SER A 16 1.08 21.05 -17.08
CA SER A 16 0.99 21.88 -18.28
C SER A 16 0.62 21.04 -19.48
N ALA A 17 -0.50 21.37 -20.12
CA ALA A 17 -0.92 20.70 -21.35
C ALA A 17 0.05 20.90 -22.53
N ALA A 18 0.90 21.92 -22.45
CA ALA A 18 1.94 22.15 -23.45
C ALA A 18 3.13 21.19 -23.33
N ARG A 19 3.25 20.49 -22.22
CA ARG A 19 4.26 19.43 -22.02
C ARG A 19 3.67 18.08 -22.43
N PRO A 20 4.22 17.43 -23.48
CA PRO A 20 3.69 16.15 -23.96
C PRO A 20 3.57 15.08 -22.86
N GLU A 21 4.54 15.03 -21.96
CA GLU A 21 4.59 14.06 -20.84
C GLU A 21 3.41 14.20 -19.89
N ASP A 22 3.04 15.43 -19.51
CA ASP A 22 1.91 15.70 -18.63
C ASP A 22 0.58 15.40 -19.34
N ALA A 23 0.47 15.77 -20.60
CA ALA A 23 -0.70 15.51 -21.43
C ALA A 23 -0.93 14.01 -21.64
N LEU A 24 0.14 13.25 -21.95
CA LEU A 24 0.08 11.79 -22.12
C LEU A 24 -0.28 11.09 -20.81
N LYS A 25 0.33 11.47 -19.70
CA LYS A 25 0.00 10.92 -18.39
C LYS A 25 -1.47 11.15 -18.07
N PHE A 26 -1.95 12.39 -18.19
CA PHE A 26 -3.35 12.72 -17.94
C PHE A 26 -4.30 11.93 -18.85
N ALA A 27 -4.01 11.86 -20.17
CA ALA A 27 -4.84 11.15 -21.11
C ALA A 27 -4.90 9.64 -20.79
N SER A 28 -3.79 9.03 -20.42
CA SER A 28 -3.70 7.62 -20.04
C SER A 28 -4.51 7.34 -18.76
N GLU A 29 -4.28 8.09 -17.70
CA GLU A 29 -4.97 7.91 -16.43
C GLU A 29 -6.48 8.21 -16.55
N PHE A 30 -6.87 9.24 -17.30
CA PHE A 30 -8.26 9.57 -17.56
C PHE A 30 -8.96 8.49 -18.40
N SER A 31 -8.29 7.96 -19.42
CA SER A 31 -8.81 6.84 -20.21
C SER A 31 -9.00 5.58 -19.35
N ALA A 32 -8.01 5.25 -18.51
CA ALA A 32 -8.10 4.12 -17.58
C ALA A 32 -9.27 4.31 -16.60
N PHE A 33 -9.41 5.49 -16.02
CA PHE A 33 -10.52 5.83 -15.11
C PHE A 33 -11.89 5.67 -15.76
N LEU A 34 -12.05 6.13 -17.02
CA LEU A 34 -13.31 6.02 -17.75
C LEU A 34 -13.64 4.59 -18.19
N SER A 35 -12.63 3.76 -18.43
CA SER A 35 -12.82 2.36 -18.86
C SER A 35 -12.91 1.37 -17.71
N SER A 36 -12.49 1.76 -16.51
CA SER A 36 -12.50 0.89 -15.33
C SER A 36 -13.93 0.55 -14.89
N PRO A 37 -14.18 -0.69 -14.48
CA PRO A 37 -15.45 -1.06 -13.88
C PRO A 37 -15.74 -0.23 -12.63
N VAL A 38 -16.97 0.22 -12.47
CA VAL A 38 -17.43 0.96 -11.30
C VAL A 38 -18.80 0.47 -10.85
N GLY A 39 -18.95 0.26 -9.54
CA GLY A 39 -20.25 0.10 -8.91
C GLY A 39 -20.82 1.47 -8.54
N LEU A 40 -22.09 1.70 -8.83
CA LEU A 40 -22.77 2.98 -8.56
C LEU A 40 -23.88 2.77 -7.54
N GLU A 41 -24.23 3.86 -6.84
CA GLU A 41 -25.35 3.88 -5.87
C GLU A 41 -25.28 2.71 -4.87
N ALA A 42 -24.08 2.42 -4.37
CA ALA A 42 -23.91 1.27 -3.50
C ALA A 42 -24.31 1.57 -2.07
N LEU A 43 -24.91 0.56 -1.44
CA LEU A 43 -25.18 0.49 -0.02
C LEU A 43 -24.52 -0.74 0.56
N THR A 44 -23.63 -0.55 1.52
CA THR A 44 -22.88 -1.62 2.16
C THR A 44 -23.25 -1.72 3.63
N ARG A 45 -23.45 -2.94 4.09
CA ARG A 45 -23.73 -3.23 5.50
C ARG A 45 -22.92 -4.44 5.95
N VAL A 46 -22.30 -4.31 7.11
CA VAL A 46 -21.60 -5.43 7.77
C VAL A 46 -22.43 -5.92 8.95
N ARG A 47 -22.60 -7.23 9.03
CA ARG A 47 -23.27 -7.95 10.13
C ARG A 47 -22.26 -8.83 10.83
N LEU A 48 -22.38 -8.89 12.14
CA LEU A 48 -21.49 -9.63 13.01
C LEU A 48 -22.28 -10.65 13.82
N SER A 49 -21.62 -11.75 14.18
CA SER A 49 -22.15 -12.66 15.19
C SER A 49 -22.17 -11.99 16.56
N ARG A 50 -22.97 -12.55 17.46
CA ARG A 50 -23.13 -12.05 18.84
C ARG A 50 -21.77 -11.97 19.55
N GLY A 51 -21.61 -10.94 20.37
CA GLY A 51 -20.39 -10.66 21.15
C GLY A 51 -19.38 -9.77 20.45
N LEU A 52 -19.68 -9.37 19.21
CA LEU A 52 -18.90 -8.41 18.44
C LEU A 52 -19.75 -7.19 18.06
N HIS A 53 -19.15 -6.02 18.07
CA HIS A 53 -19.76 -4.82 17.49
C HIS A 53 -18.79 -4.05 16.59
N LEU A 54 -19.35 -3.18 15.75
CA LEU A 54 -18.60 -2.29 14.86
C LEU A 54 -18.20 -1.04 15.63
N SER A 55 -16.90 -0.76 15.74
CA SER A 55 -16.39 0.39 16.48
C SER A 55 -15.86 1.51 15.58
N GLY A 56 -15.45 1.20 14.36
CA GLY A 56 -14.92 2.20 13.43
C GLY A 56 -15.01 1.79 11.96
N PHE A 57 -14.98 2.80 11.10
CA PHE A 57 -15.02 2.63 9.65
C PHE A 57 -14.03 3.59 9.00
N HIS A 58 -13.21 3.08 8.06
CA HIS A 58 -12.20 3.85 7.34
C HIS A 58 -12.33 3.60 5.83
N GLY A 59 -12.17 4.64 5.05
CA GLY A 59 -12.29 4.62 3.59
C GLY A 59 -13.17 5.76 3.07
N ASN A 60 -13.46 5.73 1.79
CA ASN A 60 -14.26 6.75 1.10
C ASN A 60 -15.74 6.32 1.02
N PHE A 61 -16.56 6.81 1.93
CA PHE A 61 -18.00 6.56 1.98
C PHE A 61 -18.70 7.63 2.82
N PHE A 62 -20.02 7.65 2.76
CA PHE A 62 -20.86 8.42 3.66
C PHE A 62 -21.56 7.47 4.66
N LEU A 63 -21.37 7.69 5.94
CA LEU A 63 -22.04 6.91 6.99
C LEU A 63 -23.47 7.45 7.15
N ARG A 64 -24.45 6.68 6.62
CA ARG A 64 -25.85 7.09 6.61
C ARG A 64 -26.57 6.77 7.94
N SER A 65 -26.15 5.70 8.60
CA SER A 65 -26.58 5.30 9.94
C SER A 65 -25.44 4.54 10.61
N THR A 66 -25.65 4.03 11.81
CA THR A 66 -24.60 3.36 12.61
C THR A 66 -23.84 2.24 11.92
N ASP A 67 -24.43 1.58 10.91
CA ASP A 67 -23.86 0.42 10.24
C ASP A 67 -24.10 0.41 8.71
N LEU A 68 -24.64 1.50 8.16
CA LEU A 68 -24.98 1.59 6.74
C LEU A 68 -24.07 2.58 6.01
N LEU A 69 -23.18 2.04 5.19
CA LEU A 69 -22.27 2.83 4.36
C LEU A 69 -22.94 3.12 3.02
N ALA A 70 -23.08 4.39 2.68
CA ALA A 70 -23.53 4.83 1.37
C ALA A 70 -22.30 5.21 0.53
N MET A 71 -22.18 4.57 -0.63
CA MET A 71 -21.07 4.72 -1.56
C MET A 71 -21.63 5.13 -2.92
N PRO A 72 -21.61 6.41 -3.27
CA PRO A 72 -22.06 6.87 -4.60
C PRO A 72 -21.33 6.18 -5.75
N ALA A 73 -20.06 5.88 -5.57
CA ALA A 73 -19.23 5.08 -6.45
C ALA A 73 -18.42 4.04 -5.66
N VAL A 74 -18.18 2.89 -6.26
CA VAL A 74 -17.26 1.86 -5.74
C VAL A 74 -16.26 1.55 -6.84
N PRO A 75 -15.13 2.26 -6.89
CA PRO A 75 -14.04 1.95 -7.80
C PRO A 75 -13.41 0.60 -7.49
N GLU A 76 -12.75 0.01 -8.49
CA GLU A 76 -12.13 -1.32 -8.39
C GLU A 76 -10.91 -1.31 -7.46
N ASP A 77 -10.20 -0.20 -7.40
CA ASP A 77 -8.89 -0.01 -6.76
C ASP A 77 -8.95 0.63 -5.36
N GLN A 78 -10.09 0.54 -4.69
CA GLN A 78 -10.24 1.07 -3.32
C GLN A 78 -10.45 -0.03 -2.29
N SER A 79 -9.86 0.18 -1.12
CA SER A 79 -10.06 -0.66 0.07
C SER A 79 -10.85 0.06 1.14
N TYR A 80 -11.47 -0.72 2.01
CA TYR A 80 -12.23 -0.24 3.16
C TYR A 80 -11.81 -1.03 4.38
N MET A 81 -11.68 -0.35 5.52
CA MET A 81 -11.32 -0.99 6.76
C MET A 81 -12.43 -0.80 7.79
N ILE A 82 -12.73 -1.83 8.54
CA ILE A 82 -13.77 -1.84 9.56
C ILE A 82 -13.15 -2.34 10.85
N GLU A 83 -13.32 -1.56 11.91
CA GLU A 83 -12.88 -1.91 13.25
C GLU A 83 -13.99 -2.67 13.99
N LEU A 84 -13.58 -3.73 14.66
CA LEU A 84 -14.44 -4.57 15.46
C LEU A 84 -13.96 -4.61 16.90
N GLU A 85 -14.87 -4.60 17.83
CA GLU A 85 -14.60 -4.80 19.26
C GLU A 85 -15.39 -5.97 19.81
N ILE A 86 -14.80 -6.63 20.80
CA ILE A 86 -15.44 -7.71 21.55
C ILE A 86 -16.11 -7.06 22.76
N ASP A 87 -17.43 -7.11 22.86
CA ASP A 87 -18.22 -6.52 23.93
C ASP A 87 -18.82 -7.56 24.92
N GLU A 88 -18.91 -8.81 24.50
CA GLU A 88 -19.34 -9.91 25.35
C GLU A 88 -18.35 -11.08 25.24
N THR A 89 -18.35 -11.96 26.26
CA THR A 89 -17.57 -13.21 26.19
C THR A 89 -18.06 -14.09 25.06
N ILE A 90 -17.16 -14.37 24.10
CA ILE A 90 -17.46 -15.23 22.97
C ILE A 90 -17.35 -16.69 23.41
N THR A 91 -18.46 -17.42 23.38
CA THR A 91 -18.54 -18.85 23.75
C THR A 91 -18.58 -19.75 22.51
N SER A 92 -18.84 -19.20 21.33
CA SER A 92 -18.89 -19.94 20.09
C SER A 92 -17.47 -20.29 19.62
N PRO A 93 -17.25 -21.47 19.02
CA PRO A 93 -15.94 -21.82 18.43
C PRO A 93 -15.59 -20.99 17.17
N PHE A 94 -16.56 -20.27 16.60
CA PHE A 94 -16.39 -19.40 15.46
C PHE A 94 -17.14 -18.10 15.65
N VAL A 95 -16.56 -17.02 15.12
CA VAL A 95 -17.26 -15.75 14.87
C VAL A 95 -17.46 -15.58 13.38
N VAL A 96 -18.56 -14.99 12.99
CA VAL A 96 -18.94 -14.78 11.59
C VAL A 96 -19.14 -13.31 11.33
N MET A 97 -18.55 -12.85 10.23
CA MET A 97 -18.75 -11.52 9.68
C MET A 97 -19.34 -11.67 8.28
N GLN A 98 -20.40 -10.92 7.99
CA GLN A 98 -21.04 -10.92 6.68
C GLN A 98 -21.13 -9.50 6.16
N CYS A 99 -20.53 -9.26 4.99
CA CYS A 99 -20.61 -8.00 4.27
C CYS A 99 -21.59 -8.17 3.11
N GLY A 100 -22.66 -7.40 3.12
CA GLY A 100 -23.62 -7.31 2.01
C GLY A 100 -23.49 -5.97 1.31
N ILE A 101 -23.28 -5.97 0.00
CA ILE A 101 -23.26 -4.78 -0.84
C ILE A 101 -24.32 -4.87 -1.91
N LEU A 102 -25.16 -3.86 -1.99
CA LEU A 102 -26.13 -3.63 -3.07
C LEU A 102 -25.59 -2.50 -3.94
N TYR A 103 -25.47 -2.70 -5.24
CA TYR A 103 -24.93 -1.71 -6.16
C TYR A 103 -25.53 -1.85 -7.57
N THR A 104 -25.38 -0.78 -8.37
CA THR A 104 -25.75 -0.76 -9.79
C THR A 104 -24.45 -0.81 -10.61
N THR A 105 -24.37 -1.71 -11.59
CA THR A 105 -23.25 -1.74 -12.53
C THR A 105 -23.30 -0.57 -13.50
N ALA A 106 -22.21 -0.28 -14.20
CA ALA A 106 -22.16 0.72 -15.26
C ALA A 106 -23.18 0.47 -16.40
N LEU A 107 -23.63 -0.80 -16.57
CA LEU A 107 -24.66 -1.18 -17.55
C LEU A 107 -26.09 -1.06 -17.02
N GLY A 108 -26.29 -0.54 -15.80
CA GLY A 108 -27.60 -0.32 -15.19
C GLY A 108 -28.19 -1.55 -14.48
N GLU A 109 -27.45 -2.66 -14.37
CA GLU A 109 -27.91 -3.84 -13.65
C GLU A 109 -27.79 -3.67 -12.14
N ARG A 110 -28.85 -3.92 -11.40
CA ARG A 110 -28.84 -3.92 -9.94
C ARG A 110 -28.38 -5.27 -9.41
N ARG A 111 -27.32 -5.28 -8.61
CA ARG A 111 -26.69 -6.50 -8.09
C ARG A 111 -26.53 -6.45 -6.57
N ILE A 112 -26.61 -7.62 -5.97
CA ILE A 112 -26.27 -7.83 -4.56
C ILE A 112 -25.10 -8.81 -4.50
N ARG A 113 -24.05 -8.45 -3.76
CA ARG A 113 -22.97 -9.37 -3.41
C ARG A 113 -22.93 -9.54 -1.91
N VAL A 114 -22.82 -10.77 -1.46
CA VAL A 114 -22.68 -11.12 -0.06
C VAL A 114 -21.39 -11.91 0.12
N THR A 115 -20.54 -11.44 1.01
CA THR A 115 -19.29 -12.12 1.39
C THR A 115 -19.39 -12.48 2.86
N THR A 116 -19.09 -13.72 3.20
CA THR A 116 -19.12 -14.22 4.58
C THR A 116 -17.73 -14.73 4.95
N LEU A 117 -17.23 -14.27 6.09
CA LEU A 117 -15.97 -14.71 6.69
C LEU A 117 -16.28 -15.35 8.04
N ALA A 118 -15.80 -16.56 8.27
CA ALA A 118 -15.85 -17.23 9.55
C ALA A 118 -14.43 -17.39 10.10
N LEU A 119 -14.19 -16.94 11.31
CA LEU A 119 -12.91 -17.04 12.00
C LEU A 119 -13.05 -17.90 13.26
N PRO A 120 -12.11 -18.83 13.51
CA PRO A 120 -12.10 -19.58 14.77
C PRO A 120 -11.80 -18.65 15.95
N THR A 121 -12.31 -19.01 17.12
CA THR A 121 -12.04 -18.30 18.36
C THR A 121 -11.09 -19.09 19.24
N THR A 122 -10.18 -18.42 19.91
CA THR A 122 -9.25 -19.05 20.86
C THR A 122 -8.98 -18.11 22.03
N SER A 123 -8.71 -18.68 23.20
CA SER A 123 -8.17 -17.97 24.36
C SER A 123 -6.64 -18.06 24.47
N ASN A 124 -6.00 -18.80 23.55
CA ASN A 124 -4.56 -18.98 23.51
C ASN A 124 -3.92 -17.80 22.78
N LEU A 125 -3.23 -16.92 23.49
CA LEU A 125 -2.58 -15.75 22.94
C LEU A 125 -1.52 -16.10 21.86
N SER A 126 -0.84 -17.23 21.98
CA SER A 126 0.14 -17.65 20.97
C SER A 126 -0.52 -17.91 19.61
N GLU A 127 -1.71 -18.51 19.60
CA GLU A 127 -2.49 -18.72 18.37
C GLU A 127 -3.02 -17.39 17.81
N VAL A 128 -3.44 -16.48 18.68
CA VAL A 128 -3.86 -15.12 18.25
C VAL A 128 -2.71 -14.42 17.55
N TYR A 129 -1.52 -14.40 18.14
CA TYR A 129 -0.36 -13.76 17.52
C TYR A 129 0.08 -14.46 16.22
N ALA A 130 0.00 -15.80 16.16
CA ALA A 130 0.33 -16.54 14.96
C ALA A 130 -0.65 -16.30 13.80
N SER A 131 -1.87 -15.84 14.08
CA SER A 131 -2.91 -15.55 13.08
C SER A 131 -2.91 -14.10 12.58
N VAL A 132 -2.08 -13.21 13.14
CA VAL A 132 -2.06 -11.79 12.75
C VAL A 132 -1.61 -11.64 11.30
N ASP A 133 -2.38 -10.91 10.51
CA ASP A 133 -1.98 -10.42 9.20
C ASP A 133 -1.28 -9.07 9.34
N GLN A 134 0.05 -9.08 9.15
CA GLN A 134 0.86 -7.86 9.26
C GLN A 134 0.53 -6.81 8.20
N ILE A 135 -0.01 -7.22 7.02
CA ILE A 135 -0.40 -6.31 5.95
C ILE A 135 -1.66 -5.55 6.37
N ALA A 136 -2.68 -6.26 6.84
CA ALA A 136 -3.91 -5.67 7.36
C ALA A 136 -3.62 -4.75 8.57
N LEU A 137 -2.71 -5.16 9.47
CA LEU A 137 -2.30 -4.35 10.61
C LEU A 137 -1.55 -3.07 10.16
N THR A 138 -0.71 -3.16 9.13
CA THR A 138 -0.03 -1.97 8.56
C THR A 138 -1.05 -1.00 7.95
N ALA A 139 -2.04 -1.50 7.21
CA ALA A 139 -3.12 -0.69 6.68
C ALA A 139 -3.94 -0.01 7.80
N PHE A 140 -4.20 -0.73 8.90
CA PHE A 140 -4.84 -0.15 10.08
C PHE A 140 -4.01 0.99 10.69
N LEU A 141 -2.70 0.77 10.90
CA LEU A 141 -1.81 1.80 11.44
C LEU A 141 -1.74 3.03 10.52
N ALA A 142 -1.72 2.83 9.20
CA ALA A 142 -1.72 3.93 8.22
C ALA A 142 -3.01 4.76 8.30
N ASN A 143 -4.18 4.11 8.34
CA ASN A 143 -5.48 4.79 8.48
C ASN A 143 -5.55 5.61 9.78
N LYS A 144 -5.20 4.99 10.91
CA LYS A 144 -5.22 5.66 12.23
C LYS A 144 -4.23 6.82 12.30
N ALA A 145 -3.05 6.68 11.68
CA ALA A 145 -2.08 7.77 11.62
C ALA A 145 -2.59 8.95 10.81
N VAL A 146 -3.18 8.70 9.63
CA VAL A 146 -3.77 9.76 8.80
C VAL A 146 -4.93 10.44 9.51
N GLU A 147 -5.84 9.68 10.12
CA GLU A 147 -6.94 10.23 10.90
C GLU A 147 -6.44 11.15 12.03
N ARG A 148 -5.40 10.73 12.74
CA ARG A 148 -4.82 11.52 13.82
C ARG A 148 -4.19 12.84 13.32
N THR A 149 -3.61 12.86 12.11
CA THR A 149 -3.08 14.11 11.54
C THR A 149 -4.15 15.18 11.27
N GLN A 150 -5.43 14.80 11.20
CA GLN A 150 -6.53 15.75 10.97
C GLN A 150 -6.91 16.52 12.23
N THR A 151 -6.63 15.97 13.40
CA THR A 151 -7.04 16.51 14.70
C THR A 151 -5.87 16.88 15.62
N SER A 152 -4.66 16.44 15.30
CA SER A 152 -3.45 16.58 16.12
C SER A 152 -2.24 16.96 15.25
N LYS A 153 -1.12 17.27 15.89
CA LYS A 153 0.13 17.54 15.18
C LYS A 153 0.68 16.27 14.50
N LEU A 154 1.51 16.49 13.49
CA LEU A 154 2.14 15.40 12.75
C LEU A 154 3.00 14.49 13.67
N GLU A 155 3.71 15.09 14.62
CA GLU A 155 4.51 14.39 15.62
C GLU A 155 3.65 13.45 16.47
N ASP A 156 2.47 13.90 16.91
CA ASP A 156 1.54 13.08 17.71
C ASP A 156 1.05 11.83 16.96
N ALA A 157 0.86 11.97 15.63
CA ALA A 157 0.49 10.84 14.78
C ALA A 157 1.65 9.84 14.63
N ARG A 158 2.88 10.32 14.50
CA ARG A 158 4.10 9.50 14.42
C ARG A 158 4.34 8.75 15.73
N ASP A 159 4.24 9.47 16.86
CA ASP A 159 4.41 8.87 18.19
C ASP A 159 3.33 7.81 18.45
N ALA A 160 2.10 8.03 17.99
CA ALA A 160 1.04 7.04 18.12
C ALA A 160 1.35 5.73 17.37
N VAL A 161 1.92 5.79 16.15
CA VAL A 161 2.37 4.60 15.41
C VAL A 161 3.50 3.90 16.15
N THR A 162 4.49 4.65 16.60
CA THR A 162 5.66 4.10 17.33
C THR A 162 5.24 3.44 18.64
N ASN A 163 4.42 4.12 19.45
CA ASN A 163 3.95 3.60 20.73
C ASN A 163 3.09 2.35 20.53
N LYS A 164 2.21 2.34 19.52
CA LYS A 164 1.37 1.16 19.22
C LYS A 164 2.21 -0.05 18.84
N LEU A 165 3.28 0.15 18.05
CA LEU A 165 4.23 -0.91 17.72
C LEU A 165 4.93 -1.44 18.99
N ILE A 166 5.40 -0.54 19.86
CA ILE A 166 6.04 -0.90 21.14
C ILE A 166 5.06 -1.70 22.01
N ASP A 167 3.80 -1.27 22.11
CA ASP A 167 2.76 -1.96 22.88
C ASP A 167 2.54 -3.40 22.37
N ILE A 168 2.42 -3.57 21.05
CA ILE A 168 2.24 -4.89 20.41
C ILE A 168 3.43 -5.80 20.75
N MET A 169 4.65 -5.30 20.59
CA MET A 169 5.86 -6.08 20.86
C MET A 169 6.05 -6.39 22.35
N THR A 170 5.71 -5.46 23.21
CA THR A 170 5.77 -5.65 24.67
C THR A 170 4.75 -6.67 25.13
N ALA A 171 3.52 -6.60 24.62
CA ALA A 171 2.46 -7.57 24.93
C ALA A 171 2.82 -8.97 24.42
N TYR A 172 3.39 -9.09 23.22
CA TYR A 172 3.88 -10.36 22.70
C TYR A 172 4.99 -10.94 23.60
N LYS A 173 6.00 -10.15 23.96
CA LYS A 173 7.06 -10.58 24.86
C LYS A 173 6.53 -11.06 26.22
N ALA A 174 5.58 -10.33 26.80
CA ALA A 174 4.95 -10.71 28.06
C ALA A 174 4.21 -12.06 27.93
N SER A 175 3.48 -12.30 26.84
CA SER A 175 2.79 -13.56 26.60
C SER A 175 3.75 -14.74 26.45
N MET A 176 4.90 -14.55 25.78
CA MET A 176 5.94 -15.57 25.63
C MET A 176 6.66 -15.89 26.95
N THR A 177 6.92 -14.87 27.77
CA THR A 177 7.53 -15.07 29.08
C THR A 177 6.61 -15.87 30.01
N SER A 178 5.32 -15.59 29.97
CA SER A 178 4.31 -16.33 30.73
C SER A 178 4.18 -17.79 30.28
N ALA A 179 4.49 -18.10 29.03
CA ALA A 179 4.49 -19.45 28.48
C ALA A 179 5.81 -20.22 28.75
N GLY A 180 6.76 -19.66 29.54
CA GLY A 180 8.00 -20.34 29.94
C GLY A 180 9.10 -20.33 28.87
N ALA A 181 8.91 -19.65 27.73
CA ALA A 181 9.95 -19.42 26.75
C ALA A 181 10.88 -18.30 27.28
N GLY A 182 11.95 -18.70 27.96
CA GLY A 182 12.91 -17.79 28.62
C GLY A 182 13.43 -16.71 27.67
N ALA A 183 13.13 -15.48 28.00
CA ALA A 183 13.54 -14.32 27.23
C ALA A 183 15.05 -14.09 27.37
N SER A 184 15.82 -14.46 26.36
CA SER A 184 17.09 -13.79 26.08
C SER A 184 16.78 -12.31 25.79
N GLY A 185 17.71 -11.39 26.05
CA GLY A 185 17.53 -9.96 25.81
C GLY A 185 17.29 -9.54 24.35
N GLN A 186 16.96 -10.48 23.48
CA GLN A 186 16.65 -10.26 22.08
C GLN A 186 15.22 -9.77 21.88
N LEU A 187 15.02 -9.01 20.83
CA LEU A 187 13.71 -8.60 20.37
C LEU A 187 12.90 -9.84 19.94
N ALA A 188 11.82 -10.10 20.69
CA ALA A 188 10.92 -11.20 20.37
C ALA A 188 9.73 -10.64 19.56
N ILE A 189 9.52 -11.20 18.38
CA ILE A 189 8.36 -10.91 17.51
C ILE A 189 7.88 -12.20 16.88
N ALA A 190 6.57 -12.36 16.67
CA ALA A 190 6.03 -13.51 15.97
C ALA A 190 6.51 -13.53 14.50
N ALA A 191 6.76 -14.72 13.96
CA ALA A 191 7.33 -14.88 12.62
C ALA A 191 6.50 -14.18 11.53
N ASN A 192 5.18 -14.27 11.63
CA ASN A 192 4.23 -13.62 10.70
C ASN A 192 4.13 -12.10 10.85
N MET A 193 4.74 -11.52 11.90
CA MET A 193 4.85 -10.06 12.10
C MET A 193 6.29 -9.55 11.92
N SER A 194 7.20 -10.35 11.40
CA SER A 194 8.63 -10.02 11.29
C SER A 194 8.91 -8.76 10.48
N SER A 195 8.11 -8.47 9.45
CA SER A 195 8.23 -7.26 8.63
C SER A 195 7.50 -6.04 9.19
N LEU A 196 6.66 -6.20 10.21
CA LEU A 196 5.86 -5.10 10.77
C LEU A 196 6.71 -3.90 11.23
N PRO A 197 7.86 -4.06 11.90
CA PRO A 197 8.72 -2.93 12.27
C PRO A 197 9.27 -2.17 11.06
N VAL A 198 9.62 -2.88 9.99
CA VAL A 198 10.12 -2.28 8.74
C VAL A 198 9.01 -1.53 8.01
N LEU A 199 7.80 -2.09 7.95
CA LEU A 199 6.63 -1.45 7.36
C LEU A 199 6.20 -0.20 8.15
N ALA A 200 6.22 -0.27 9.49
CA ALA A 200 5.98 0.89 10.35
C ALA A 200 7.06 1.98 10.16
N LEU A 201 8.33 1.60 10.01
CA LEU A 201 9.40 2.53 9.68
C LEU A 201 9.19 3.15 8.29
N GLY A 202 8.77 2.36 7.30
CA GLY A 202 8.38 2.83 5.98
C GLY A 202 7.29 3.90 6.08
N LEU A 203 6.22 3.62 6.82
CA LEU A 203 5.13 4.56 7.09
C LEU A 203 5.62 5.87 7.74
N LEU A 204 6.50 5.79 8.74
CA LEU A 204 7.07 6.96 9.43
C LEU A 204 8.00 7.79 8.54
N LYS A 205 8.69 7.16 7.58
CA LYS A 205 9.56 7.83 6.60
C LYS A 205 8.82 8.30 5.36
N HIS A 206 7.62 7.80 5.13
CA HIS A 206 6.81 8.15 3.97
C HIS A 206 6.46 9.65 3.95
N VAL A 207 6.28 10.24 2.77
CA VAL A 207 5.96 11.65 2.57
C VAL A 207 4.72 12.11 3.36
N ALA A 208 3.80 11.20 3.61
CA ALA A 208 2.60 11.44 4.40
C ALA A 208 2.90 11.84 5.87
N LEU A 209 3.88 11.19 6.50
CA LEU A 209 4.19 11.37 7.93
C LEU A 209 5.58 11.95 8.19
N ARG A 210 6.46 12.04 7.21
CA ARG A 210 7.82 12.56 7.39
C ARG A 210 7.79 14.05 7.73
N PRO A 211 8.41 14.48 8.86
CA PRO A 211 8.55 15.89 9.21
C PRO A 211 9.58 16.54 8.30
N SER A 212 9.12 17.37 7.38
CA SER A 212 9.99 18.15 6.48
C SER A 212 9.23 19.35 5.95
N SER A 213 9.85 20.53 6.00
CA SER A 213 9.33 21.75 5.44
C SER A 213 9.36 21.78 3.90
N GLN A 214 10.10 20.88 3.29
CA GLN A 214 10.21 20.76 1.82
C GLN A 214 9.02 20.01 1.20
N ILE A 215 8.22 19.31 2.00
CA ILE A 215 7.05 18.59 1.50
C ILE A 215 5.90 19.57 1.37
N VAL A 216 5.47 19.80 0.13
CA VAL A 216 4.32 20.65 -0.15
C VAL A 216 3.03 20.03 0.40
N PRO A 217 2.09 20.82 0.94
CA PRO A 217 0.87 20.33 1.57
C PRO A 217 0.02 19.45 0.64
N ASP A 218 -0.08 19.80 -0.64
CA ASP A 218 -0.86 19.03 -1.63
C ASP A 218 -0.32 17.61 -1.85
N LEU A 219 1.01 17.47 -1.91
CA LEU A 219 1.64 16.15 -2.02
C LEU A 219 1.36 15.31 -0.76
N ARG A 220 1.42 15.91 0.42
CA ARG A 220 1.09 15.23 1.68
C ARG A 220 -0.39 14.81 1.71
N SER A 221 -1.29 15.70 1.29
CA SER A 221 -2.72 15.43 1.22
C SER A 221 -3.03 14.29 0.24
N TYR A 222 -2.38 14.29 -0.92
CA TYR A 222 -2.49 13.18 -1.87
C TYR A 222 -1.99 11.85 -1.29
N ALA A 223 -0.84 11.88 -0.62
CA ALA A 223 -0.30 10.71 0.05
C ALA A 223 -1.22 10.18 1.18
N HIS A 224 -1.86 11.07 1.95
CA HIS A 224 -2.88 10.68 2.93
C HIS A 224 -4.06 9.95 2.25
N THR A 225 -4.52 10.46 1.11
CA THR A 225 -5.61 9.82 0.37
C THR A 225 -5.21 8.41 -0.08
N LEU A 226 -4.01 8.24 -0.64
CA LEU A 226 -3.52 6.93 -1.05
C LEU A 226 -3.39 5.96 0.13
N LEU A 227 -2.82 6.40 1.25
CA LEU A 227 -2.67 5.56 2.45
C LEU A 227 -4.00 5.03 3.00
N THR A 228 -5.09 5.75 2.79
CA THR A 228 -6.43 5.39 3.31
C THR A 228 -7.30 4.65 2.30
N THR A 229 -6.90 4.58 1.03
CA THR A 229 -7.74 4.01 -0.03
C THR A 229 -7.09 2.87 -0.79
N LEU A 230 -5.75 2.81 -0.87
CA LEU A 230 -5.08 1.75 -1.62
C LEU A 230 -5.41 0.36 -1.07
N PRO A 231 -5.67 -0.62 -1.95
CA PRO A 231 -5.69 -2.02 -1.58
C PRO A 231 -4.38 -2.43 -0.90
N ALA A 232 -4.46 -3.38 0.02
CA ALA A 232 -3.31 -3.80 0.82
C ALA A 232 -2.10 -4.23 -0.04
N GLN A 233 -2.36 -4.85 -1.19
CA GLN A 233 -1.33 -5.28 -2.14
C GLN A 233 -0.55 -4.11 -2.75
N LEU A 234 -1.19 -2.95 -2.94
CA LEU A 234 -0.57 -1.73 -3.47
C LEU A 234 -0.02 -0.83 -2.35
N LEU A 235 -0.60 -0.91 -1.16
CA LEU A 235 -0.15 -0.16 0.00
C LEU A 235 1.26 -0.58 0.45
N ILE A 236 1.56 -1.89 0.39
CA ILE A 236 2.87 -2.38 0.84
C ILE A 236 4.02 -1.86 -0.03
N PRO A 237 4.03 -1.99 -1.37
CA PRO A 237 5.08 -1.37 -2.18
C PRO A 237 5.10 0.16 -2.05
N TYR A 238 3.97 0.82 -1.83
CA TYR A 238 3.92 2.26 -1.60
C TYR A 238 4.63 2.69 -0.29
N LEU A 239 4.63 1.85 0.75
CA LEU A 239 5.35 2.09 2.01
C LEU A 239 6.77 1.55 2.02
N HIS A 240 7.00 0.45 1.33
CA HIS A 240 8.27 -0.26 1.25
C HIS A 240 8.53 -0.65 -0.21
N PRO A 241 9.06 0.28 -1.02
CA PRO A 241 9.32 0.06 -2.44
C PRO A 241 10.17 -1.17 -2.72
N SER A 242 9.92 -1.80 -3.84
CA SER A 242 10.77 -2.86 -4.37
C SER A 242 12.04 -2.24 -4.96
N PHE A 243 13.19 -2.84 -4.67
CA PHE A 243 14.50 -2.36 -5.11
C PHE A 243 15.25 -3.48 -5.80
N TYR A 244 15.59 -3.30 -7.07
CA TYR A 244 16.19 -4.33 -7.92
C TYR A 244 17.49 -3.84 -8.55
N SER A 245 18.48 -4.75 -8.64
CA SER A 245 19.68 -4.54 -9.44
C SER A 245 19.43 -4.98 -10.89
N LEU A 246 19.63 -4.09 -11.85
CA LEU A 246 19.45 -4.38 -13.27
C LEU A 246 20.78 -4.65 -14.01
N HIS A 247 21.92 -4.33 -13.40
CA HIS A 247 23.23 -4.52 -14.01
C HIS A 247 23.83 -5.92 -13.73
N ASN A 248 23.20 -6.71 -12.89
CA ASN A 248 23.63 -8.05 -12.53
C ASN A 248 22.39 -8.95 -12.34
N MET A 249 21.66 -9.15 -13.44
CA MET A 249 20.45 -9.98 -13.43
C MET A 249 20.74 -11.39 -13.94
N PRO A 250 20.05 -12.43 -13.41
CA PRO A 250 19.96 -13.74 -14.04
C PRO A 250 19.42 -13.63 -15.47
N ASP A 251 19.86 -14.54 -16.35
CA ASP A 251 19.48 -14.54 -17.77
C ASP A 251 17.98 -14.71 -18.03
N GLU A 252 17.25 -15.30 -17.10
CA GLU A 252 15.78 -15.50 -17.15
C GLU A 252 14.97 -14.29 -16.76
N CYS A 253 15.59 -13.27 -16.15
CA CYS A 253 14.91 -12.03 -15.75
C CYS A 253 14.52 -11.22 -16.98
N GLY A 254 13.36 -10.55 -16.88
CA GLY A 254 12.78 -9.79 -17.99
C GLY A 254 11.92 -10.63 -18.94
N MET A 255 11.92 -11.95 -18.83
CA MET A 255 11.00 -12.81 -19.60
C MET A 255 9.61 -12.81 -18.95
N VAL A 256 8.57 -12.97 -19.78
CA VAL A 256 7.19 -13.09 -19.31
C VAL A 256 6.93 -14.52 -18.86
N GLY A 257 6.74 -14.72 -17.56
CA GLY A 257 6.30 -15.95 -16.94
C GLY A 257 4.77 -16.01 -16.75
N GLU A 258 4.28 -17.06 -16.08
CA GLU A 258 2.85 -17.25 -15.82
C GLU A 258 2.24 -16.13 -14.92
N GLU A 259 3.03 -15.60 -13.99
CA GLU A 259 2.59 -14.57 -13.04
C GLU A 259 3.00 -13.13 -13.45
N GLY A 260 3.58 -12.95 -14.63
CA GLY A 260 4.06 -11.66 -15.14
C GLY A 260 5.54 -11.68 -15.50
N VAL A 261 6.18 -10.52 -15.52
CA VAL A 261 7.61 -10.39 -15.83
C VAL A 261 8.45 -10.94 -14.67
N LEU A 262 9.39 -11.83 -15.00
CA LEU A 262 10.33 -12.38 -14.02
C LEU A 262 11.32 -11.30 -13.59
N MET A 263 11.22 -10.89 -12.34
CA MET A 263 12.11 -9.88 -11.75
C MET A 263 13.29 -10.53 -11.03
N PRO A 264 14.47 -9.87 -10.96
CA PRO A 264 15.56 -10.34 -10.12
C PRO A 264 15.17 -10.33 -8.63
N PRO A 265 15.93 -11.00 -7.75
CA PRO A 265 15.69 -10.92 -6.31
C PRO A 265 15.73 -9.48 -5.82
N ALA A 266 14.72 -9.08 -5.03
CA ALA A 266 14.69 -7.75 -4.43
C ALA A 266 15.84 -7.56 -3.44
N LEU A 267 16.47 -6.39 -3.50
CA LEU A 267 17.53 -5.98 -2.59
C LEU A 267 16.95 -5.28 -1.35
N PRO A 268 17.63 -5.34 -0.20
CA PRO A 268 17.27 -4.49 0.94
C PRO A 268 17.36 -3.00 0.58
N LEU A 269 16.40 -2.21 1.07
CA LEU A 269 16.38 -0.76 0.88
C LEU A 269 17.48 -0.06 1.71
N SER A 270 18.74 -0.23 1.28
CA SER A 270 19.92 0.37 1.89
C SER A 270 20.80 1.02 0.83
N SER A 271 21.27 2.23 1.10
CA SER A 271 22.23 2.93 0.24
C SER A 271 23.57 2.20 0.12
N GLU A 272 23.89 1.30 1.04
CA GLU A 272 25.09 0.44 1.00
C GLU A 272 25.10 -0.52 -0.20
N ARG A 273 23.92 -0.76 -0.79
CA ARG A 273 23.75 -1.59 -1.98
C ARG A 273 23.90 -0.82 -3.29
N LEU A 274 24.00 0.50 -3.23
CA LEU A 274 24.19 1.34 -4.42
C LEU A 274 25.66 1.35 -4.82
N GLU A 275 25.96 0.72 -5.95
CA GLU A 275 27.30 0.66 -6.53
C GLU A 275 27.44 1.74 -7.61
N ARG A 276 28.61 2.36 -7.71
CA ARG A 276 28.86 3.47 -8.65
C ARG A 276 28.71 3.08 -10.12
N HIS A 277 28.88 1.79 -10.44
CA HIS A 277 28.70 1.25 -11.79
C HIS A 277 27.31 0.64 -12.01
N GLY A 278 26.45 0.64 -11.01
CA GLY A 278 25.16 -0.05 -11.03
C GLY A 278 24.04 0.71 -11.73
N LEU A 279 23.07 -0.04 -12.20
CA LEU A 279 21.75 0.42 -12.63
C LEU A 279 20.71 -0.27 -11.76
N TYR A 280 19.82 0.51 -11.19
CA TYR A 280 18.81 -0.02 -10.27
C TYR A 280 17.42 0.50 -10.61
N LEU A 281 16.44 -0.37 -10.40
CA LEU A 281 15.03 -0.04 -10.50
C LEU A 281 14.41 -0.01 -9.10
N ILE A 282 13.69 1.05 -8.80
CA ILE A 282 12.92 1.22 -7.56
C ILE A 282 11.47 1.44 -7.97
N GLU A 283 10.57 0.62 -7.42
CA GLU A 283 9.16 0.63 -7.76
C GLU A 283 8.32 0.69 -6.49
N ASP A 284 7.41 1.66 -6.38
CA ASP A 284 6.56 1.91 -5.22
C ASP A 284 5.06 1.67 -5.49
N GLY A 285 4.70 1.04 -6.61
CA GLY A 285 3.32 0.82 -7.03
C GLY A 285 2.66 2.04 -7.70
N GLN A 286 3.30 3.22 -7.64
CA GLN A 286 2.83 4.45 -8.26
C GLN A 286 3.83 5.01 -9.28
N THR A 287 5.10 4.80 -9.03
CA THR A 287 6.20 5.37 -9.79
C THR A 287 7.34 4.38 -9.90
N ILE A 288 7.94 4.33 -11.06
CA ILE A 288 9.18 3.59 -11.30
C ILE A 288 10.33 4.59 -11.38
N PHE A 289 11.37 4.37 -10.58
CA PHE A 289 12.59 5.15 -10.58
C PHE A 289 13.74 4.31 -11.11
N LEU A 290 14.51 4.86 -12.04
CA LEU A 290 15.78 4.28 -12.46
C LEU A 290 16.92 5.10 -11.85
N TRP A 291 17.74 4.46 -11.04
CA TRP A 291 18.97 5.06 -10.51
C TRP A 291 20.16 4.54 -11.30
N VAL A 292 20.92 5.44 -11.87
CA VAL A 292 22.10 5.14 -12.71
C VAL A 292 23.36 5.59 -11.98
N GLY A 293 24.26 4.68 -11.75
CA GLY A 293 25.57 4.98 -11.18
C GLY A 293 26.45 5.74 -12.16
N ARG A 294 27.30 6.63 -11.64
CA ARG A 294 28.16 7.49 -12.45
C ARG A 294 29.14 6.72 -13.35
N ASP A 295 29.58 5.56 -12.88
CA ASP A 295 30.56 4.71 -13.55
C ASP A 295 29.87 3.54 -14.30
N ALA A 296 28.56 3.69 -14.61
CA ALA A 296 27.81 2.67 -15.34
C ALA A 296 28.39 2.46 -16.75
N VAL A 297 28.39 1.20 -17.18
CA VAL A 297 28.96 0.81 -18.47
C VAL A 297 28.21 1.50 -19.61
N PRO A 298 28.92 2.16 -20.58
CA PRO A 298 28.27 2.87 -21.69
C PRO A 298 27.28 2.00 -22.49
N GLN A 299 27.58 0.72 -22.66
CA GLN A 299 26.67 -0.20 -23.34
C GLN A 299 25.31 -0.31 -22.65
N LEU A 300 25.29 -0.42 -21.30
CA LEU A 300 24.06 -0.47 -20.52
C LEU A 300 23.23 0.82 -20.67
N ILE A 301 23.91 1.97 -20.74
CA ILE A 301 23.24 3.26 -20.94
C ILE A 301 22.69 3.36 -22.36
N MET A 302 23.41 2.86 -23.35
CA MET A 302 22.95 2.79 -24.72
C MET A 302 21.72 1.89 -24.85
N ASP A 303 21.74 0.71 -24.23
CA ASP A 303 20.67 -0.28 -24.33
C ASP A 303 19.37 0.19 -23.66
N VAL A 304 19.47 0.91 -22.52
CA VAL A 304 18.31 1.34 -21.74
C VAL A 304 17.78 2.71 -22.16
N PHE A 305 18.68 3.66 -22.48
CA PHE A 305 18.32 5.06 -22.69
C PHE A 305 18.58 5.56 -24.11
N ASP A 306 19.19 4.75 -24.98
CA ASP A 306 19.64 5.14 -26.33
C ASP A 306 20.59 6.35 -26.31
N LEU A 307 21.45 6.41 -25.28
CA LEU A 307 22.40 7.49 -25.05
C LEU A 307 23.84 6.94 -25.00
N PRO A 308 24.84 7.69 -25.50
CA PRO A 308 26.22 7.19 -25.66
C PRO A 308 26.97 6.99 -24.33
N ALA A 309 26.60 7.73 -23.28
CA ALA A 309 27.30 7.67 -21.99
C ALA A 309 26.48 8.35 -20.85
N TYR A 310 26.93 8.16 -19.62
CA TYR A 310 26.34 8.77 -18.43
C TYR A 310 26.20 10.29 -18.49
N ASP A 311 27.20 11.00 -19.05
CA ASP A 311 27.18 12.46 -19.12
C ASP A 311 26.09 13.02 -20.06
N ALA A 312 25.52 12.18 -20.91
CA ALA A 312 24.36 12.52 -21.75
C ALA A 312 23.01 12.34 -21.02
N LEU A 313 22.99 11.63 -19.90
CA LEU A 313 21.80 11.45 -19.09
C LEU A 313 21.41 12.77 -18.41
N ARG A 314 20.09 13.01 -18.35
CA ARG A 314 19.50 14.11 -17.56
C ARG A 314 18.53 13.53 -16.55
N SER A 315 18.61 14.04 -15.33
CA SER A 315 17.58 13.72 -14.33
C SER A 315 16.23 14.26 -14.78
N GLY A 316 15.21 13.41 -14.82
CA GLY A 316 13.87 13.79 -15.24
C GLY A 316 13.01 12.59 -15.55
N LYS A 317 11.84 12.84 -16.10
CA LYS A 317 10.93 11.77 -16.56
C LYS A 317 11.51 11.16 -17.85
N VAL A 318 11.57 9.84 -17.88
CA VAL A 318 11.94 9.08 -19.07
C VAL A 318 10.66 8.67 -19.79
N SER A 319 10.62 8.87 -21.12
CA SER A 319 9.47 8.40 -21.90
C SER A 319 9.45 6.86 -21.93
N PRO A 320 8.37 6.22 -21.48
CA PRO A 320 8.29 4.76 -21.43
C PRO A 320 8.38 4.09 -22.83
N ILE A 321 8.14 4.84 -23.89
CA ILE A 321 8.12 4.31 -25.27
C ILE A 321 9.51 3.94 -25.78
N VAL A 322 10.58 4.57 -25.29
CA VAL A 322 11.94 4.29 -25.75
C VAL A 322 12.51 3.03 -25.11
N ALA A 323 12.12 2.73 -23.87
CA ALA A 323 12.66 1.59 -23.12
C ALA A 323 11.95 0.24 -23.41
N LEU A 324 10.72 0.25 -23.92
CA LEU A 324 9.86 -0.94 -23.96
C LEU A 324 9.70 -1.62 -25.31
N PHE A 325 10.16 -1.03 -26.43
CA PHE A 325 9.78 -1.50 -27.77
C PHE A 325 10.91 -1.64 -28.79
N ARG A 326 12.17 -1.66 -28.40
CA ARG A 326 13.24 -2.02 -29.35
C ARG A 326 13.52 -3.50 -29.31
N ASP A 327 13.18 -4.14 -30.45
CA ASP A 327 13.63 -5.45 -30.94
C ASP A 327 14.20 -6.41 -29.90
N GLY A 328 13.33 -7.21 -29.29
CA GLY A 328 13.78 -8.35 -28.49
C GLY A 328 14.64 -7.98 -27.29
N LEU A 329 14.53 -6.73 -26.80
CA LEU A 329 15.13 -6.38 -25.53
C LEU A 329 14.55 -7.34 -24.50
N LYS A 330 15.38 -8.26 -24.05
CA LYS A 330 15.20 -8.88 -22.77
C LYS A 330 14.96 -7.72 -21.82
N LEU A 331 13.71 -7.55 -21.43
CA LEU A 331 13.35 -6.52 -20.50
C LEU A 331 14.24 -6.65 -19.32
N ILE A 332 15.03 -5.71 -19.25
CA ILE A 332 15.61 -5.27 -18.05
C ILE A 332 14.46 -4.82 -17.17
#